data_d178711a0509e821e6fed12d4b5d4d81
#
_entry.id   d178711a0509e821e6fed12d4b5d4d81
#
_cell.length_a   1.000
_cell.length_b   1.000
_cell.length_c   1.000
_cell.angle_alpha   90.00
_cell.angle_beta   90.00
_cell.angle_gamma   90.00
#
_symmetry.space_group_name_H-M   'P 1'
#
loop_
_entity.id
_entity.type
_entity.pdbx_description
1 polymer ?
#
loop_
_entity_poly.entity_id
_entity_poly.type
_entity_poly.pdbx_seq_one_letter_code
_entity_poly.pdbx_strand_id
1 'polypeptide(L)'
;MKISNINYALINVFLPIIIISFFLLDSLIYNNIKGIVFLIGLSFTIMATIFVGNSFNIRPIVSDNEICKTFTFNNLSNYTKLPINPSILIFTTIYLVYTMLKNNYVLANLNFIIIMLLIIITDNLWLLQNGCYSTSQLVMSNGIGIIMSLLWSYVIHKSNNKSIIYTIGVDSSSTC
;
A
#
# COMPACT_ATOMS: atom_id res chain seq x y z
N MET A 1 18.53 14.67 -17.77
CA MET A 1 17.78 13.90 -16.76
C MET A 1 18.42 14.20 -15.40
N LYS A 2 17.71 14.81 -14.46
CA LYS A 2 18.29 15.16 -13.15
C LYS A 2 18.43 13.88 -12.32
N ILE A 3 19.63 13.63 -11.78
CA ILE A 3 19.98 12.46 -10.93
C ILE A 3 18.97 12.28 -9.77
N SER A 4 18.40 13.38 -9.25
CA SER A 4 17.39 13.35 -8.19
C SER A 4 16.12 12.59 -8.57
N ASN A 5 15.72 12.57 -9.84
CA ASN A 5 14.51 11.89 -10.30
C ASN A 5 14.68 10.36 -10.36
N ILE A 6 15.90 9.88 -10.61
CA ILE A 6 16.20 8.44 -10.66
C ILE A 6 16.16 7.85 -9.25
N ASN A 7 16.79 8.51 -8.28
CA ASN A 7 16.81 8.02 -6.89
C ASN A 7 15.40 7.98 -6.29
N TYR A 8 14.59 8.99 -6.60
CA TYR A 8 13.20 9.04 -6.11
C TYR A 8 12.33 7.94 -6.73
N ALA A 9 12.46 7.74 -8.03
CA ALA A 9 11.75 6.69 -8.74
C ALA A 9 12.15 5.29 -8.26
N LEU A 10 13.43 5.05 -7.97
CA LEU A 10 13.92 3.81 -7.37
C LEU A 10 13.27 3.54 -6.01
N ILE A 11 13.23 4.54 -5.12
CA ILE A 11 12.60 4.40 -3.81
C ILE A 11 11.13 4.01 -3.95
N ASN A 12 10.38 4.66 -4.83
CA ASN A 12 8.95 4.37 -5.02
C ASN A 12 8.67 2.97 -5.57
N VAL A 13 9.52 2.45 -6.45
CA VAL A 13 9.37 1.07 -6.98
C VAL A 13 9.72 0.03 -5.92
N PHE A 14 10.76 0.27 -5.13
CA PHE A 14 11.19 -0.69 -4.11
C PHE A 14 10.34 -0.66 -2.84
N LEU A 15 9.68 0.45 -2.54
CA LEU A 15 8.91 0.60 -1.31
C LEU A 15 7.81 -0.47 -1.13
N PRO A 16 6.94 -0.77 -2.13
CA PRO A 16 5.98 -1.87 -2.02
C PRO A 16 6.64 -3.23 -1.80
N ILE A 17 7.77 -3.48 -2.47
CA ILE A 17 8.53 -4.72 -2.33
C ILE A 17 9.08 -4.85 -0.91
N ILE A 18 9.64 -3.76 -0.37
CA ILE A 18 10.15 -3.72 1.00
C ILE A 18 9.02 -3.99 2.01
N ILE A 19 7.85 -3.37 1.82
CA ILE A 19 6.68 -3.59 2.68
C ILE A 19 6.26 -5.06 2.66
N ILE A 20 6.09 -5.64 1.47
CA ILE A 20 5.70 -7.04 1.30
C ILE A 20 6.74 -7.97 1.95
N SER A 21 8.03 -7.73 1.70
CA SER A 21 9.12 -8.52 2.26
C SER A 21 9.17 -8.43 3.78
N PHE A 22 8.94 -7.23 4.33
CA PHE A 22 8.93 -7.01 5.78
C PHE A 22 7.83 -7.85 6.45
N PHE A 23 6.59 -7.80 5.97
CA PHE A 23 5.48 -8.57 6.54
C PHE A 23 5.64 -10.07 6.36
N LEU A 24 6.23 -10.51 5.23
CA LEU A 24 6.58 -11.92 5.01
C LEU A 24 7.62 -12.39 6.02
N LEU A 25 8.72 -11.66 6.15
CA LEU A 25 9.81 -12.01 7.07
C LEU A 25 9.34 -11.98 8.53
N ASP A 26 8.56 -10.97 8.92
CA ASP A 26 7.98 -10.89 10.27
C ASP A 26 7.12 -12.13 10.56
N SER A 27 6.27 -12.54 9.61
CA SER A 27 5.44 -13.74 9.77
C SER A 27 6.26 -15.03 9.88
N LEU A 28 7.34 -15.14 9.10
CA LEU A 28 8.21 -16.32 9.11
C LEU A 28 9.09 -16.40 10.37
N ILE A 29 9.70 -15.27 10.78
CA ILE A 29 10.61 -15.22 11.93
C ILE A 29 9.87 -15.47 13.23
N TYR A 30 8.71 -14.85 13.41
CA TYR A 30 7.91 -14.98 14.63
C TYR A 30 6.90 -16.13 14.61
N ASN A 31 6.91 -16.94 13.53
CA ASN A 31 5.99 -18.06 13.32
C ASN A 31 4.52 -17.66 13.58
N ASN A 32 4.12 -16.49 13.10
CA ASN A 32 2.77 -15.97 13.27
C ASN A 32 2.07 -15.83 11.91
N ILE A 33 0.75 -15.91 11.92
CA ILE A 33 -0.07 -15.85 10.68
C ILE A 33 -0.42 -14.38 10.31
N LYS A 34 -0.11 -13.41 11.18
CA LYS A 34 -0.56 -12.02 11.06
C LYS A 34 -0.11 -11.36 9.75
N GLY A 35 1.18 -11.52 9.39
CA GLY A 35 1.73 -11.00 8.15
C GLY A 35 1.13 -11.67 6.90
N ILE A 36 0.88 -12.97 6.94
CA ILE A 36 0.23 -13.70 5.85
C ILE A 36 -1.19 -13.17 5.62
N VAL A 37 -1.95 -12.97 6.69
CA VAL A 37 -3.32 -12.41 6.62
C VAL A 37 -3.31 -11.01 6.01
N PHE A 38 -2.35 -10.16 6.40
CA PHE A 38 -2.14 -8.86 5.77
C PHE A 38 -1.88 -8.99 4.27
N LEU A 39 -0.98 -9.89 3.86
CA LEU A 39 -0.61 -10.10 2.46
C LEU A 39 -1.77 -10.62 1.61
N ILE A 40 -2.66 -11.44 2.17
CA ILE A 40 -3.89 -11.86 1.50
C ILE A 40 -4.78 -10.65 1.20
N GLY A 41 -5.00 -9.76 2.19
CA GLY A 41 -5.76 -8.53 1.99
C GLY A 41 -5.13 -7.60 0.96
N LEU A 42 -3.81 -7.49 0.97
CA LEU A 42 -3.06 -6.73 -0.03
C LEU A 42 -3.24 -7.31 -1.43
N SER A 43 -3.19 -8.63 -1.59
CA SER A 43 -3.41 -9.31 -2.87
C SER A 43 -4.81 -9.02 -3.41
N PHE A 44 -5.86 -9.05 -2.57
CA PHE A 44 -7.20 -8.66 -2.98
C PHE A 44 -7.27 -7.20 -3.41
N THR A 45 -6.54 -6.30 -2.76
CA THR A 45 -6.47 -4.90 -3.14
C THR A 45 -5.83 -4.71 -4.52
N ILE A 46 -4.74 -5.41 -4.80
CA ILE A 46 -4.08 -5.39 -6.11
C ILE A 46 -5.04 -5.91 -7.19
N MET A 47 -5.69 -7.05 -6.95
CA MET A 47 -6.67 -7.62 -7.89
C MET A 47 -7.84 -6.68 -8.14
N ALA A 48 -8.38 -6.04 -7.10
CA ALA A 48 -9.44 -5.05 -7.22
C ALA A 48 -8.99 -3.83 -8.04
N THR A 49 -7.77 -3.33 -7.83
CA THR A 49 -7.20 -2.21 -8.59
C THR A 49 -7.08 -2.55 -10.08
N ILE A 50 -6.60 -3.75 -10.41
CA ILE A 50 -6.50 -4.24 -11.79
C ILE A 50 -7.89 -4.39 -12.42
N PHE A 51 -8.82 -5.02 -11.71
CA PHE A 51 -10.17 -5.25 -12.19
C PHE A 51 -10.91 -3.94 -12.47
N VAL A 52 -10.89 -3.00 -11.54
CA VAL A 52 -11.50 -1.68 -11.69
C VAL A 52 -10.83 -0.91 -12.83
N GLY A 53 -9.49 -0.90 -12.89
CA GLY A 53 -8.74 -0.23 -13.94
C GLY A 53 -9.09 -0.72 -15.34
N ASN A 54 -9.40 -2.01 -15.49
CA ASN A 54 -9.76 -2.60 -16.78
C ASN A 54 -11.26 -2.45 -17.12
N SER A 55 -12.12 -2.41 -16.08
CA SER A 55 -13.58 -2.30 -16.26
C SER A 55 -14.02 -0.90 -16.68
N PHE A 56 -13.33 0.13 -16.20
CA PHE A 56 -13.63 1.50 -16.61
C PHE A 56 -12.87 1.85 -17.88
N ASN A 57 -13.54 2.53 -18.83
CA ASN A 57 -12.94 3.03 -20.08
C ASN A 57 -12.01 4.24 -19.80
N ILE A 58 -11.07 4.05 -18.90
CA ILE A 58 -10.05 5.03 -18.57
C ILE A 58 -9.06 5.07 -19.72
N ARG A 59 -8.85 6.27 -20.29
CA ARG A 59 -7.86 6.42 -21.35
C ARG A 59 -6.48 6.11 -20.78
N PRO A 60 -5.72 5.17 -21.39
CA PRO A 60 -4.34 5.00 -20.99
C PRO A 60 -3.61 6.32 -21.23
N ILE A 61 -2.88 6.80 -20.22
CA ILE A 61 -1.97 7.91 -20.43
C ILE A 61 -0.79 7.34 -21.19
N VAL A 62 -0.69 7.68 -22.45
CA VAL A 62 0.53 7.47 -23.24
C VAL A 62 1.49 8.58 -22.81
N SER A 63 2.12 8.42 -21.64
CA SER A 63 3.23 9.28 -21.30
C SER A 63 4.42 8.86 -22.16
N ASP A 64 4.90 9.76 -23.01
CA ASP A 64 6.14 9.56 -23.77
C ASP A 64 7.38 9.58 -22.86
N ASN A 65 7.20 9.83 -21.56
CA ASN A 65 8.27 9.83 -20.59
C ASN A 65 8.79 8.40 -20.34
N GLU A 66 10.01 8.15 -20.78
CA GLU A 66 10.70 6.87 -20.53
C GLU A 66 10.75 6.50 -19.03
N ILE A 67 10.74 7.51 -18.15
CA ILE A 67 10.70 7.34 -16.70
C ILE A 67 9.44 6.59 -16.27
N CYS A 68 8.26 6.97 -16.78
CA CYS A 68 7.01 6.28 -16.45
C CYS A 68 6.98 4.83 -16.96
N LYS A 69 7.63 4.57 -18.12
CA LYS A 69 7.72 3.22 -18.70
C LYS A 69 8.68 2.32 -17.95
N THR A 70 9.78 2.86 -17.42
CA THR A 70 10.82 2.10 -16.70
C THR A 70 10.35 1.72 -15.31
N PHE A 71 9.55 2.55 -14.66
CA PHE A 71 9.15 2.39 -13.25
C PHE A 71 7.73 1.85 -13.04
N THR A 72 6.88 1.89 -14.03
CA THR A 72 5.74 0.97 -14.06
C THR A 72 6.30 -0.37 -14.50
N PHE A 73 6.20 -1.41 -13.67
CA PHE A 73 6.57 -2.78 -14.05
C PHE A 73 6.13 -2.99 -15.49
N ASN A 74 7.08 -2.94 -16.43
CA ASN A 74 6.85 -2.69 -17.86
C ASN A 74 5.87 -3.67 -18.51
N ASN A 75 5.63 -4.82 -17.87
CA ASN A 75 4.65 -5.80 -18.24
C ASN A 75 3.29 -5.63 -17.53
N LEU A 76 3.24 -5.00 -16.35
CA LEU A 76 1.99 -4.77 -15.62
C LEU A 76 1.23 -3.54 -16.13
N SER A 77 1.90 -2.54 -16.72
CA SER A 77 1.22 -1.38 -17.33
C SER A 77 0.29 -1.78 -18.49
N ASN A 78 0.53 -2.93 -19.11
CA ASN A 78 -0.38 -3.50 -20.11
C ASN A 78 -1.63 -4.14 -19.47
N TYR A 79 -1.60 -4.45 -18.16
CA TYR A 79 -2.68 -5.14 -17.46
C TYR A 79 -3.55 -4.22 -16.61
N THR A 80 -3.08 -3.00 -16.29
CA THR A 80 -3.88 -2.06 -15.49
C THR A 80 -3.69 -0.62 -15.94
N LYS A 81 -4.79 0.11 -16.01
CA LYS A 81 -4.83 1.54 -16.32
C LYS A 81 -4.75 2.42 -15.06
N LEU A 82 -4.74 1.81 -13.89
CA LEU A 82 -4.62 2.49 -12.59
C LEU A 82 -3.26 2.20 -11.96
N PRO A 83 -2.66 3.16 -11.25
CA PRO A 83 -1.41 2.94 -10.52
C PRO A 83 -1.64 2.00 -9.33
N ILE A 84 -0.83 0.95 -9.22
CA ILE A 84 -0.94 -0.03 -8.14
C ILE A 84 -0.25 0.46 -6.87
N ASN A 85 0.88 1.20 -6.99
CA ASN A 85 1.66 1.68 -5.85
C ASN A 85 0.84 2.50 -4.84
N PRO A 86 0.10 3.54 -5.25
CA PRO A 86 -0.72 4.31 -4.31
C PRO A 86 -1.75 3.46 -3.59
N SER A 87 -2.39 2.48 -4.26
CA SER A 87 -3.36 1.60 -3.60
C SER A 87 -2.72 0.69 -2.56
N ILE A 88 -1.50 0.18 -2.80
CA ILE A 88 -0.72 -0.61 -1.83
C ILE A 88 -0.36 0.23 -0.61
N LEU A 89 0.18 1.43 -0.83
CA LEU A 89 0.61 2.33 0.25
C LEU A 89 -0.56 2.74 1.15
N ILE A 90 -1.68 3.12 0.54
CA ILE A 90 -2.90 3.50 1.28
C ILE A 90 -3.49 2.30 2.00
N PHE A 91 -3.61 1.14 1.34
CA PHE A 91 -4.09 -0.08 1.98
C PHE A 91 -3.27 -0.38 3.24
N THR A 92 -1.94 -0.40 3.12
CA THR A 92 -1.03 -0.67 4.23
C THR A 92 -1.21 0.33 5.37
N THR A 93 -1.23 1.61 5.05
CA THR A 93 -1.35 2.67 6.05
C THR A 93 -2.67 2.60 6.81
N ILE A 94 -3.80 2.49 6.10
CA ILE A 94 -5.13 2.46 6.73
C ILE A 94 -5.32 1.16 7.54
N TYR A 95 -4.84 0.02 7.04
CA TYR A 95 -4.90 -1.25 7.77
C TYR A 95 -4.15 -1.15 9.11
N LEU A 96 -2.94 -0.59 9.10
CA LEU A 96 -2.14 -0.41 10.31
C LEU A 96 -2.76 0.63 11.25
N VAL A 97 -3.21 1.77 10.72
CA VAL A 97 -3.89 2.80 11.53
C VAL A 97 -5.18 2.26 12.15
N TYR A 98 -5.96 1.48 11.41
CA TYR A 98 -7.18 0.86 11.96
C TYR A 98 -6.87 -0.08 13.12
N THR A 99 -5.83 -0.91 12.99
CA THR A 99 -5.39 -1.81 14.07
C THR A 99 -4.85 -1.04 15.27
N MET A 100 -4.11 0.06 15.05
CA MET A 100 -3.63 0.95 16.13
C MET A 100 -4.79 1.65 16.85
N LEU A 101 -5.81 2.11 16.12
CA LEU A 101 -7.01 2.73 16.70
C LEU A 101 -7.77 1.77 17.62
N LYS A 102 -7.94 0.52 17.18
CA LYS A 102 -8.66 -0.50 17.96
C LYS A 102 -7.92 -0.91 19.24
N ASN A 103 -6.61 -0.79 19.24
CA ASN A 103 -5.77 -1.16 20.38
C ASN A 103 -5.29 0.04 21.21
N ASN A 104 -5.74 1.28 20.91
CA ASN A 104 -5.33 2.53 21.57
C ASN A 104 -3.82 2.85 21.49
N TYR A 105 -3.13 2.40 20.44
CA TYR A 105 -1.69 2.65 20.24
C TYR A 105 -1.36 3.78 19.25
N VAL A 106 -2.35 4.57 18.85
CA VAL A 106 -2.16 5.63 17.83
C VAL A 106 -1.13 6.66 18.28
N LEU A 107 -1.23 7.14 19.52
CA LEU A 107 -0.32 8.16 20.04
C LEU A 107 1.14 7.66 20.11
N ALA A 108 1.34 6.39 20.49
CA ALA A 108 2.66 5.79 20.55
C ALA A 108 3.31 5.64 19.15
N ASN A 109 2.50 5.54 18.10
CA ASN A 109 2.96 5.33 16.72
C ASN A 109 2.71 6.54 15.80
N LEU A 110 2.50 7.72 16.37
CA LEU A 110 2.18 8.92 15.60
C LEU A 110 3.25 9.24 14.54
N ASN A 111 4.52 9.10 14.90
CA ASN A 111 5.63 9.34 13.99
C ASN A 111 5.58 8.43 12.75
N PHE A 112 5.23 7.16 12.95
CA PHE A 112 5.05 6.21 11.85
C PHE A 112 3.92 6.64 10.91
N ILE A 113 2.79 7.07 11.47
CA ILE A 113 1.63 7.54 10.69
C ILE A 113 2.01 8.77 9.85
N ILE A 114 2.71 9.75 10.46
CA ILE A 114 3.16 10.95 9.75
C ILE A 114 4.10 10.58 8.60
N ILE A 115 5.07 9.70 8.83
CA ILE A 115 6.01 9.25 7.79
C ILE A 115 5.26 8.58 6.64
N MET A 116 4.32 7.68 6.93
CA MET A 116 3.53 7.01 5.89
C MET A 116 2.67 7.98 5.08
N LEU A 117 2.07 8.97 5.73
CA LEU A 117 1.33 10.03 5.04
C LEU A 117 2.22 10.87 4.11
N LEU A 118 3.42 11.24 4.57
CA LEU A 118 4.39 11.96 3.74
C LEU A 118 4.80 11.13 2.52
N ILE A 119 5.04 9.84 2.70
CA ILE A 119 5.36 8.93 1.59
C ILE A 119 4.22 8.89 0.57
N ILE A 120 2.97 8.73 1.02
CA ILE A 120 1.79 8.70 0.13
C ILE A 120 1.66 10.02 -0.65
N ILE A 121 1.79 11.16 0.04
CA ILE A 121 1.69 12.48 -0.60
C ILE A 121 2.79 12.65 -1.64
N THR A 122 4.03 12.32 -1.29
CA THR A 122 5.17 12.46 -2.19
C THR A 122 5.07 11.52 -3.39
N ASP A 123 4.60 10.28 -3.22
CA ASP A 123 4.37 9.34 -4.32
C ASP A 123 3.30 9.87 -5.30
N ASN A 124 2.16 10.31 -4.79
CA ASN A 124 1.09 10.86 -5.62
C ASN A 124 1.53 12.13 -6.37
N LEU A 125 2.22 13.05 -5.68
CA LEU A 125 2.74 14.28 -6.31
C LEU A 125 3.76 13.97 -7.40
N TRP A 126 4.64 13.02 -7.18
CA TRP A 126 5.64 12.61 -8.16
C TRP A 126 4.99 12.03 -9.43
N LEU A 127 3.99 11.15 -9.27
CA LEU A 127 3.24 10.56 -10.38
C LEU A 127 2.49 11.64 -11.21
N LEU A 128 1.94 12.66 -10.53
CA LEU A 128 1.29 13.79 -11.19
C LEU A 128 2.28 14.68 -11.94
N GLN A 129 3.39 15.07 -11.29
CA GLN A 129 4.37 15.99 -11.86
C GLN A 129 5.08 15.42 -13.09
N ASN A 130 5.28 14.10 -13.13
CA ASN A 130 5.88 13.43 -14.27
C ASN A 130 4.84 13.05 -15.36
N GLY A 131 3.56 13.34 -15.14
CA GLY A 131 2.51 13.03 -16.11
C GLY A 131 2.28 11.54 -16.32
N CYS A 132 2.69 10.70 -15.31
CA CYS A 132 2.53 9.24 -15.42
C CYS A 132 1.07 8.81 -15.31
N TYR A 133 0.29 9.51 -14.50
CA TYR A 133 -1.14 9.26 -14.29
C TYR A 133 -1.92 10.56 -14.12
N SER A 134 -3.21 10.54 -14.48
CA SER A 134 -4.11 11.67 -14.24
C SER A 134 -4.57 11.72 -12.78
N THR A 135 -5.00 12.89 -12.34
CA THR A 135 -5.57 13.08 -11.00
C THR A 135 -6.73 12.11 -10.72
N SER A 136 -7.60 11.88 -11.72
CA SER A 136 -8.73 10.95 -11.57
C SER A 136 -8.28 9.51 -11.37
N GLN A 137 -7.23 9.06 -12.08
CA GLN A 137 -6.67 7.72 -11.89
C GLN A 137 -6.06 7.53 -10.50
N LEU A 138 -5.35 8.55 -10.00
CA LEU A 138 -4.79 8.53 -8.65
C LEU A 138 -5.87 8.51 -7.58
N VAL A 139 -6.90 9.34 -7.72
CA VAL A 139 -8.04 9.35 -6.77
C VAL A 139 -8.77 8.01 -6.76
N MET A 140 -8.99 7.40 -7.93
CA MET A 140 -9.60 6.06 -8.01
C MET A 140 -8.74 4.99 -7.35
N SER A 141 -7.44 4.96 -7.64
CA SER A 141 -6.50 4.01 -7.04
C SER A 141 -6.44 4.15 -5.52
N ASN A 142 -6.31 5.38 -5.02
CA ASN A 142 -6.34 5.68 -3.59
C ASN A 142 -7.67 5.27 -2.95
N GLY A 143 -8.80 5.55 -3.61
CA GLY A 143 -10.13 5.15 -3.16
C GLY A 143 -10.29 3.64 -3.02
N ILE A 144 -9.78 2.87 -3.98
CA ILE A 144 -9.77 1.40 -3.90
C ILE A 144 -8.95 0.93 -2.69
N GLY A 145 -7.76 1.50 -2.49
CA GLY A 145 -6.91 1.20 -1.33
C GLY A 145 -7.63 1.44 0.01
N ILE A 146 -8.34 2.57 0.13
CA ILE A 146 -9.14 2.91 1.33
C ILE A 146 -10.25 1.89 1.55
N ILE A 147 -11.09 1.65 0.54
CA ILE A 147 -12.26 0.77 0.66
C ILE A 147 -11.82 -0.65 1.01
N MET A 148 -10.85 -1.19 0.29
CA MET A 148 -10.36 -2.56 0.50
C MET A 148 -9.71 -2.72 1.87
N SER A 149 -8.95 -1.72 2.34
CA SER A 149 -8.34 -1.75 3.66
C SER A 149 -9.39 -1.73 4.78
N LEU A 150 -10.41 -0.88 4.69
CA LEU A 150 -11.48 -0.82 5.69
C LEU A 150 -12.29 -2.11 5.72
N LEU A 151 -12.65 -2.67 4.55
CA LEU A 151 -13.36 -3.94 4.46
C LEU A 151 -12.54 -5.07 5.07
N TRP A 152 -11.27 -5.19 4.70
CA TRP A 152 -10.40 -6.24 5.20
C TRP A 152 -10.17 -6.13 6.71
N SER A 153 -9.88 -4.93 7.20
CA SER A 153 -9.71 -4.66 8.62
C SER A 153 -10.98 -5.00 9.41
N TYR A 154 -12.15 -4.65 8.89
CA TYR A 154 -13.44 -4.97 9.53
C TYR A 154 -13.65 -6.49 9.61
N VAL A 155 -13.40 -7.24 8.53
CA VAL A 155 -13.54 -8.69 8.50
C VAL A 155 -12.64 -9.36 9.54
N ILE A 156 -11.38 -8.95 9.61
CA ILE A 156 -10.41 -9.51 10.55
C ILE A 156 -10.80 -9.20 12.00
N HIS A 157 -11.17 -7.96 12.29
CA HIS A 157 -11.59 -7.60 13.64
C HIS A 157 -12.89 -8.26 14.08
N LYS A 158 -13.83 -8.50 13.15
CA LYS A 158 -15.07 -9.22 13.44
C LYS A 158 -14.83 -10.69 13.76
N SER A 159 -13.77 -11.30 13.24
CA SER A 159 -13.42 -12.69 13.56
C SER A 159 -12.98 -12.88 15.02
N ASN A 160 -12.71 -11.78 15.74
CA ASN A 160 -12.32 -11.72 17.17
C ASN A 160 -11.14 -12.63 17.55
N ASN A 161 -10.33 -13.02 16.59
CA ASN A 161 -9.20 -13.91 16.79
C ASN A 161 -7.91 -13.08 16.93
N LYS A 162 -7.41 -12.96 18.16
CA LYS A 162 -6.18 -12.18 18.47
C LYS A 162 -4.93 -12.68 17.73
N SER A 163 -4.90 -13.93 17.30
CA SER A 163 -3.76 -14.49 16.55
C SER A 163 -3.65 -13.94 15.11
N ILE A 164 -4.73 -13.34 14.59
CA ILE A 164 -4.80 -12.86 13.20
C ILE A 164 -4.59 -11.34 13.14
N ILE A 165 -4.83 -10.63 14.25
CA ILE A 165 -4.74 -9.17 14.31
C ILE A 165 -3.28 -8.75 14.46
N TYR A 166 -2.79 -7.93 13.53
CA TYR A 166 -1.44 -7.40 13.57
C TYR A 166 -1.34 -6.32 14.65
N THR A 167 -0.62 -6.59 15.73
CA THR A 167 -0.34 -5.62 16.80
C THR A 167 1.10 -5.16 16.68
N ILE A 168 1.31 -3.90 16.28
CA ILE A 168 2.64 -3.30 16.28
C ILE A 168 3.00 -2.98 17.74
N GLY A 169 3.93 -3.70 18.27
CA GLY A 169 4.72 -3.25 19.42
C GLY A 169 4.15 -3.43 20.81
N VAL A 170 3.46 -4.50 21.19
CA VAL A 170 3.45 -4.99 22.59
C VAL A 170 3.06 -6.46 22.64
N ASP A 171 3.99 -7.36 22.43
CA ASP A 171 3.95 -8.68 23.07
C ASP A 171 4.86 -8.67 24.29
N SER A 172 4.65 -7.72 25.18
CA SER A 172 5.27 -7.70 26.49
C SER A 172 4.21 -7.81 27.59
N SER A 173 3.49 -8.88 27.58
CA SER A 173 2.96 -9.41 28.84
C SER A 173 3.65 -10.73 29.13
N SER A 174 4.88 -10.64 29.54
CA SER A 174 5.41 -11.48 30.57
C SER A 174 4.48 -11.38 31.80
N THR A 175 3.44 -12.18 31.80
CA THR A 175 2.79 -12.57 33.04
C THR A 175 3.77 -13.47 33.77
N CYS A 176 4.49 -12.92 34.74
CA CYS A 176 4.99 -13.67 35.86
C CYS A 176 3.82 -14.19 36.68
#